data_59f8ccab2cc5484ccd3103fd64ac1ae5
#
_entry.id   59f8ccab2cc5484ccd3103fd64ac1ae5
#
_cell.length_a   1.000
_cell.length_b   1.000
_cell.length_c   1.000
_cell.angle_alpha   90.00
_cell.angle_beta   90.00
_cell.angle_gamma   90.00
#
_symmetry.space_group_name_H-M   'P 1'
#
loop_
_entity.id
_entity.type
_entity.pdbx_description
1 polymer ?
#
loop_
_entity_poly.entity_id
_entity_poly.type
_entity_poly.pdbx_seq_one_letter_code
_entity_poly.pdbx_strand_id
1 'polypeptide(L)'
;QLPHDWNVKQDFDSKWGGATAYLPEGIGWYQKEFILPASTSGRQVSIVFDGIFMQSDVYINGHHLGHRPYGFCSIVYDLTPYLKAPGELNFMAVRVNTTGGRPRWYAGAGIYRHAWLDVTEDVHVDTYGTYITTPQVSAEAAQVAVVTTVKNSSPKKQYVTLLQKVKDATGKVLAKSRSQRVVVEAGKAFDVKQLLDLVQPKLWTPESPTL
;
A
#
# COMPACT_ATOMS: atom_id res chain seq x y z
N GLN A 1 -1.26 -6.33 -18.51
CA GLN A 1 -0.31 -5.44 -17.80
C GLN A 1 -1.09 -4.46 -16.95
N LEU A 2 -0.62 -4.16 -15.72
CA LEU A 2 -1.16 -3.11 -14.85
C LEU A 2 -0.24 -1.89 -14.88
N PRO A 3 -0.76 -0.68 -14.64
CA PRO A 3 -2.17 -0.30 -14.46
C PRO A 3 -3.02 -0.58 -15.71
N HIS A 4 -4.32 -0.82 -15.51
CA HIS A 4 -5.25 -1.07 -16.62
C HIS A 4 -6.65 -0.56 -16.29
N ASP A 5 -7.22 0.20 -17.23
CA ASP A 5 -8.61 0.60 -17.27
C ASP A 5 -9.26 -0.04 -18.50
N TRP A 6 -10.22 -0.92 -18.28
CA TRP A 6 -10.83 -1.66 -19.38
C TRP A 6 -11.83 -0.83 -20.20
N ASN A 7 -12.34 0.27 -19.63
CA ASN A 7 -13.30 1.12 -20.33
C ASN A 7 -12.67 1.97 -21.44
N VAL A 8 -11.42 2.43 -21.25
CA VAL A 8 -10.77 3.31 -22.24
C VAL A 8 -10.55 2.66 -23.62
N LYS A 9 -10.78 1.34 -23.71
CA LYS A 9 -10.70 0.58 -24.96
C LYS A 9 -12.07 0.32 -25.59
N GLN A 10 -13.17 0.80 -24.97
CA GLN A 10 -14.52 0.59 -25.44
C GLN A 10 -14.96 1.76 -26.32
N ASP A 11 -15.93 1.50 -27.18
CA ASP A 11 -16.54 2.53 -28.02
C ASP A 11 -17.46 3.45 -27.20
N PHE A 12 -17.48 4.72 -27.55
CA PHE A 12 -18.43 5.68 -27.00
C PHE A 12 -19.83 5.42 -27.51
N ASP A 13 -20.82 5.45 -26.60
CA ASP A 13 -22.23 5.29 -26.95
C ASP A 13 -23.09 6.20 -26.07
N SER A 14 -23.98 6.97 -26.72
CA SER A 14 -24.87 7.93 -26.04
C SER A 14 -25.78 7.32 -24.99
N LYS A 15 -26.07 6.01 -25.06
CA LYS A 15 -26.88 5.29 -24.07
C LYS A 15 -26.28 5.28 -22.68
N TRP A 16 -24.95 5.46 -22.53
CA TRP A 16 -24.26 5.45 -21.25
C TRP A 16 -24.28 6.82 -20.54
N GLY A 17 -24.60 7.90 -21.27
CA GLY A 17 -24.71 9.24 -20.72
C GLY A 17 -23.38 9.91 -20.37
N GLY A 18 -23.44 11.22 -20.08
CA GLY A 18 -22.25 12.05 -19.84
C GLY A 18 -21.52 11.74 -18.52
N ALA A 19 -22.23 11.21 -17.50
CA ALA A 19 -21.61 10.90 -16.20
C ALA A 19 -20.53 9.79 -16.31
N THR A 20 -20.61 8.93 -17.31
CA THR A 20 -19.63 7.88 -17.59
C THR A 20 -18.70 8.25 -18.75
N ALA A 21 -18.72 9.52 -19.19
CA ALA A 21 -18.08 9.96 -20.43
C ALA A 21 -18.51 9.13 -21.66
N TYR A 22 -19.76 8.69 -21.68
CA TYR A 22 -20.35 7.83 -22.73
C TYR A 22 -19.68 6.46 -22.89
N LEU A 23 -18.96 6.00 -21.86
CA LEU A 23 -18.33 4.67 -21.82
C LEU A 23 -19.18 3.68 -21.02
N PRO A 24 -19.12 2.36 -21.33
CA PRO A 24 -19.97 1.35 -20.71
C PRO A 24 -19.69 1.17 -19.22
N GLU A 25 -20.72 0.79 -18.48
CA GLU A 25 -20.59 0.20 -17.14
C GLU A 25 -20.59 -1.32 -17.24
N GLY A 26 -20.04 -1.99 -16.22
CA GLY A 26 -20.04 -3.45 -16.25
C GLY A 26 -19.24 -4.10 -15.13
N ILE A 27 -19.07 -5.41 -15.29
CA ILE A 27 -18.27 -6.23 -14.40
C ILE A 27 -17.08 -6.78 -15.20
N GLY A 28 -15.87 -6.46 -14.73
CA GLY A 28 -14.63 -6.98 -15.28
C GLY A 28 -13.96 -7.95 -14.31
N TRP A 29 -13.25 -8.93 -14.86
CA TRP A 29 -12.44 -9.86 -14.09
C TRP A 29 -10.98 -9.77 -14.55
N TYR A 30 -10.08 -9.62 -13.58
CA TYR A 30 -8.63 -9.76 -13.75
C TYR A 30 -8.21 -11.10 -13.18
N GLN A 31 -7.34 -11.80 -13.90
CA GLN A 31 -6.80 -13.09 -13.48
C GLN A 31 -5.29 -13.08 -13.65
N LYS A 32 -4.57 -13.66 -12.68
CA LYS A 32 -3.13 -13.78 -12.70
C LYS A 32 -2.68 -15.08 -12.07
N GLU A 33 -1.93 -15.84 -12.82
CA GLU A 33 -1.14 -16.97 -12.32
C GLU A 33 0.27 -16.50 -11.98
N PHE A 34 0.81 -16.97 -10.86
CA PHE A 34 2.17 -16.66 -10.44
C PHE A 34 2.74 -17.74 -9.53
N ILE A 35 4.06 -17.83 -9.53
CA ILE A 35 4.84 -18.74 -8.68
C ILE A 35 5.72 -17.88 -7.77
N LEU A 36 5.69 -18.18 -6.48
CA LEU A 36 6.58 -17.53 -5.51
C LEU A 36 7.93 -18.28 -5.47
N PRO A 37 9.05 -17.55 -5.42
CA PRO A 37 10.36 -18.16 -5.32
C PRO A 37 10.59 -18.82 -3.95
N ALA A 38 11.52 -19.77 -3.86
CA ALA A 38 11.87 -20.46 -2.63
C ALA A 38 12.26 -19.51 -1.47
N SER A 39 12.78 -18.33 -1.78
CA SER A 39 13.15 -17.29 -0.80
C SER A 39 11.97 -16.70 -0.03
N THR A 40 10.73 -16.97 -0.44
CA THR A 40 9.51 -16.54 0.28
C THR A 40 9.05 -17.55 1.33
N SER A 41 9.71 -18.69 1.43
CA SER A 41 9.38 -19.72 2.43
C SER A 41 9.47 -19.15 3.85
N GLY A 42 8.40 -19.32 4.65
CA GLY A 42 8.34 -18.83 6.03
C GLY A 42 8.22 -17.31 6.17
N ARG A 43 7.95 -16.58 5.08
CA ARG A 43 7.75 -15.14 5.10
C ARG A 43 6.28 -14.77 5.07
N GLN A 44 5.98 -13.55 5.52
CA GLN A 44 4.67 -12.95 5.37
C GLN A 44 4.55 -12.37 3.95
N VAL A 45 3.45 -12.64 3.27
CA VAL A 45 3.19 -12.16 1.90
C VAL A 45 1.84 -11.46 1.86
N SER A 46 1.83 -10.21 1.45
CA SER A 46 0.62 -9.42 1.25
C SER A 46 0.53 -8.92 -0.19
N ILE A 47 -0.70 -8.72 -0.68
CA ILE A 47 -0.97 -7.97 -1.90
C ILE A 47 -1.42 -6.56 -1.54
N VAL A 48 -0.82 -5.57 -2.19
CA VAL A 48 -1.19 -4.15 -2.05
C VAL A 48 -1.67 -3.67 -3.41
N PHE A 49 -2.91 -3.20 -3.48
CA PHE A 49 -3.43 -2.48 -4.63
C PHE A 49 -3.48 -1.00 -4.29
N ASP A 50 -2.83 -0.16 -5.07
CA ASP A 50 -2.86 1.30 -4.87
C ASP A 50 -4.23 1.91 -5.25
N GLY A 51 -5.03 1.21 -6.04
CA GLY A 51 -6.40 1.60 -6.38
C GLY A 51 -7.07 0.65 -7.36
N ILE A 52 -8.32 0.31 -7.06
CA ILE A 52 -9.21 -0.50 -7.92
C ILE A 52 -10.55 0.21 -7.98
N PHE A 53 -10.98 0.68 -9.15
CA PHE A 53 -12.27 1.31 -9.32
C PHE A 53 -13.27 0.37 -10.01
N MET A 54 -14.33 -0.03 -9.31
CA MET A 54 -14.73 0.03 -7.90
C MET A 54 -15.45 -1.25 -7.51
N GLN A 55 -16.03 -1.32 -6.30
CA GLN A 55 -16.76 -2.49 -5.77
C GLN A 55 -15.99 -3.78 -6.08
N SER A 56 -14.74 -3.83 -5.62
CA SER A 56 -13.82 -4.92 -5.93
C SER A 56 -13.91 -6.06 -4.93
N ASP A 57 -13.88 -7.28 -5.46
CA ASP A 57 -13.72 -8.53 -4.70
C ASP A 57 -12.40 -9.17 -5.12
N VAL A 58 -11.56 -9.53 -4.16
CA VAL A 58 -10.25 -10.12 -4.40
C VAL A 58 -10.22 -11.56 -3.89
N TYR A 59 -9.65 -12.45 -4.71
CA TYR A 59 -9.56 -13.88 -4.43
C TYR A 59 -8.14 -14.38 -4.65
N ILE A 60 -7.70 -15.32 -3.82
CA ILE A 60 -6.47 -16.11 -3.99
C ILE A 60 -6.77 -17.59 -3.82
N ASN A 61 -6.38 -18.44 -4.79
CA ASN A 61 -6.55 -19.89 -4.75
C ASN A 61 -7.98 -20.34 -4.37
N GLY A 62 -9.01 -19.58 -4.83
CA GLY A 62 -10.43 -19.81 -4.51
C GLY A 62 -10.92 -19.19 -3.20
N HIS A 63 -10.06 -18.63 -2.38
CA HIS A 63 -10.44 -17.95 -1.13
C HIS A 63 -10.75 -16.47 -1.36
N HIS A 64 -11.93 -16.02 -0.94
CA HIS A 64 -12.33 -14.62 -0.96
C HIS A 64 -11.63 -13.85 0.15
N LEU A 65 -10.80 -12.87 -0.21
CA LEU A 65 -10.03 -12.06 0.75
C LEU A 65 -10.84 -10.89 1.30
N GLY A 66 -11.75 -10.35 0.50
CA GLY A 66 -12.62 -9.27 0.93
C GLY A 66 -13.21 -8.44 -0.20
N HIS A 67 -14.18 -7.59 0.18
CA HIS A 67 -14.87 -6.66 -0.69
C HIS A 67 -14.51 -5.22 -0.34
N ARG A 68 -14.26 -4.38 -1.35
CA ARG A 68 -14.04 -2.93 -1.20
C ARG A 68 -14.95 -2.15 -2.14
N PRO A 69 -15.95 -1.42 -1.60
CA PRO A 69 -16.86 -0.63 -2.43
C PRO A 69 -16.22 0.64 -2.98
N TYR A 70 -15.31 1.28 -2.22
CA TYR A 70 -14.69 2.55 -2.57
C TYR A 70 -13.42 2.35 -3.39
N GLY A 71 -13.29 3.08 -4.50
CA GLY A 71 -12.24 2.86 -5.50
C GLY A 71 -10.99 3.76 -5.35
N PHE A 72 -11.00 4.77 -4.48
CA PHE A 72 -9.92 5.76 -4.38
C PHE A 72 -9.07 5.60 -3.10
N CYS A 73 -8.90 4.39 -2.64
CA CYS A 73 -8.01 4.06 -1.53
C CYS A 73 -7.14 2.86 -1.86
N SER A 74 -5.99 2.77 -1.20
CA SER A 74 -5.16 1.57 -1.23
C SER A 74 -5.82 0.44 -0.44
N ILE A 75 -5.59 -0.79 -0.90
CA ILE A 75 -6.18 -2.01 -0.34
C ILE A 75 -5.05 -2.99 -0.07
N VAL A 76 -5.02 -3.56 1.14
CA VAL A 76 -4.03 -4.54 1.54
C VAL A 76 -4.73 -5.82 1.98
N TYR A 77 -4.29 -6.96 1.46
CA TYR A 77 -4.75 -8.28 1.89
C TYR A 77 -3.57 -9.18 2.22
N ASP A 78 -3.64 -9.87 3.36
CA ASP A 78 -2.71 -10.94 3.72
C ASP A 78 -3.00 -12.17 2.85
N LEU A 79 -1.99 -12.62 2.12
CA LEU A 79 -2.06 -13.82 1.29
C LEU A 79 -1.51 -15.05 2.01
N THR A 80 -0.69 -14.86 3.04
CA THR A 80 0.12 -15.91 3.70
C THR A 80 -0.67 -17.17 4.00
N PRO A 81 -1.89 -17.12 4.58
CA PRO A 81 -2.63 -18.31 4.95
C PRO A 81 -3.18 -19.12 3.77
N TYR A 82 -3.21 -18.54 2.58
CA TYR A 82 -3.89 -19.08 1.40
C TYR A 82 -2.94 -19.42 0.25
N LEU A 83 -1.66 -19.10 0.41
CA LEU A 83 -0.64 -19.41 -0.61
C LEU A 83 -0.30 -20.89 -0.60
N LYS A 84 0.01 -21.42 -1.78
CA LYS A 84 0.62 -22.72 -1.94
C LYS A 84 2.12 -22.65 -1.62
N ALA A 85 2.76 -23.79 -1.49
CA ALA A 85 4.19 -23.84 -1.21
C ALA A 85 5.01 -23.11 -2.28
N PRO A 86 6.18 -22.52 -1.92
CA PRO A 86 7.06 -21.92 -2.92
C PRO A 86 7.38 -22.90 -4.04
N GLY A 87 7.33 -22.41 -5.28
CA GLY A 87 7.47 -23.23 -6.49
C GLY A 87 6.15 -23.74 -7.05
N GLU A 88 5.06 -23.70 -6.32
CA GLU A 88 3.73 -24.08 -6.81
C GLU A 88 2.98 -22.89 -7.42
N LEU A 89 2.06 -23.20 -8.34
CA LEU A 89 1.28 -22.23 -9.08
C LEU A 89 0.13 -21.69 -8.21
N ASN A 90 0.13 -20.38 -7.95
CA ASN A 90 -0.95 -19.65 -7.31
C ASN A 90 -1.82 -18.96 -8.36
N PHE A 91 -3.10 -18.82 -8.06
CA PHE A 91 -4.08 -18.16 -8.92
C PHE A 91 -4.78 -17.04 -8.16
N MET A 92 -4.68 -15.83 -8.67
CA MET A 92 -5.37 -14.64 -8.16
C MET A 92 -6.46 -14.21 -9.13
N ALA A 93 -7.63 -13.84 -8.59
CA ALA A 93 -8.71 -13.23 -9.35
C ALA A 93 -9.20 -11.96 -8.65
N VAL A 94 -9.50 -10.93 -9.44
CA VAL A 94 -10.08 -9.67 -8.96
C VAL A 94 -11.30 -9.36 -9.79
N ARG A 95 -12.47 -9.32 -9.14
CA ARG A 95 -13.70 -8.83 -9.74
C ARG A 95 -13.81 -7.34 -9.50
N VAL A 96 -14.14 -6.59 -10.53
CA VAL A 96 -14.39 -5.15 -10.46
C VAL A 96 -15.76 -4.87 -11.02
N ASN A 97 -16.61 -4.18 -10.26
CA ASN A 97 -17.97 -3.84 -10.68
C ASN A 97 -18.12 -2.32 -10.72
N THR A 98 -18.44 -1.78 -11.89
CA THR A 98 -18.66 -0.36 -12.11
C THR A 98 -20.13 -0.03 -12.39
N THR A 99 -21.06 -0.95 -12.19
CA THR A 99 -22.50 -0.70 -12.35
C THR A 99 -23.08 0.06 -11.16
N GLY A 100 -24.12 0.88 -11.41
CA GLY A 100 -24.98 1.39 -10.34
C GLY A 100 -24.52 2.67 -9.66
N GLY A 101 -24.30 3.71 -10.41
CA GLY A 101 -24.14 5.06 -9.92
C GLY A 101 -22.69 5.54 -9.88
N ARG A 102 -22.44 6.58 -10.63
CA ARG A 102 -21.12 7.20 -10.76
C ARG A 102 -21.20 8.68 -10.40
N PRO A 103 -20.07 9.28 -10.02
CA PRO A 103 -19.97 10.73 -9.90
C PRO A 103 -20.19 11.40 -11.28
N ARG A 104 -20.16 12.72 -11.30
CA ARG A 104 -20.46 13.56 -12.47
C ARG A 104 -19.49 13.41 -13.66
N TRP A 105 -18.42 12.65 -13.51
CA TRP A 105 -17.36 12.48 -14.52
C TRP A 105 -16.88 11.04 -14.56
N TYR A 106 -16.10 10.72 -15.57
CA TYR A 106 -15.44 9.44 -15.68
C TYR A 106 -14.45 9.19 -14.54
N ALA A 107 -14.68 8.14 -13.77
CA ALA A 107 -13.90 7.83 -12.56
C ALA A 107 -12.94 6.65 -12.75
N GLY A 108 -12.93 6.00 -13.92
CA GLY A 108 -12.12 4.84 -14.21
C GLY A 108 -12.90 3.52 -14.15
N ALA A 109 -12.27 2.43 -14.56
CA ALA A 109 -12.80 1.07 -14.47
C ALA A 109 -11.68 0.04 -14.46
N GLY A 110 -11.43 -0.57 -13.31
CA GLY A 110 -10.41 -1.61 -13.24
C GLY A 110 -9.32 -1.36 -12.19
N ILE A 111 -8.21 -2.07 -12.32
CA ILE A 111 -7.01 -1.87 -11.48
C ILE A 111 -6.21 -0.73 -12.12
N TYR A 112 -6.63 0.50 -11.85
CA TYR A 112 -6.12 1.70 -12.51
C TYR A 112 -4.80 2.22 -11.94
N ARG A 113 -4.31 1.61 -10.84
CA ARG A 113 -3.01 1.89 -10.23
C ARG A 113 -2.19 0.60 -10.11
N HIS A 114 -1.03 0.70 -9.48
CA HIS A 114 -0.14 -0.45 -9.33
C HIS A 114 -0.66 -1.49 -8.36
N ALA A 115 -0.20 -2.72 -8.53
CA ALA A 115 -0.37 -3.82 -7.60
C ALA A 115 1.03 -4.36 -7.22
N TRP A 116 1.26 -4.57 -5.93
CA TRP A 116 2.54 -4.97 -5.35
C TRP A 116 2.39 -6.23 -4.51
N LEU A 117 3.36 -7.12 -4.57
CA LEU A 117 3.53 -8.16 -3.57
C LEU A 117 4.57 -7.70 -2.56
N ASP A 118 4.14 -7.50 -1.32
CA ASP A 118 5.01 -7.26 -0.18
C ASP A 118 5.39 -8.57 0.45
N VAL A 119 6.70 -8.84 0.52
CA VAL A 119 7.26 -10.04 1.15
C VAL A 119 8.15 -9.60 2.30
N THR A 120 7.73 -9.92 3.53
CA THR A 120 8.40 -9.44 4.75
C THR A 120 8.74 -10.60 5.67
N GLU A 121 9.65 -10.36 6.62
CA GLU A 121 9.85 -11.23 7.77
C GLU A 121 8.64 -11.15 8.72
N ASP A 122 8.57 -12.07 9.69
CA ASP A 122 7.52 -12.03 10.73
C ASP A 122 7.49 -10.72 11.50
N VAL A 123 8.66 -10.11 11.71
CA VAL A 123 8.77 -8.81 12.38
C VAL A 123 9.18 -7.76 11.36
N HIS A 124 8.28 -6.84 11.08
CA HIS A 124 8.48 -5.84 10.05
C HIS A 124 7.74 -4.52 10.39
N VAL A 125 8.07 -3.46 9.67
CA VAL A 125 7.25 -2.25 9.66
C VAL A 125 5.98 -2.55 8.87
N ASP A 126 4.81 -2.29 9.46
CA ASP A 126 3.53 -2.57 8.82
C ASP A 126 3.37 -1.78 7.52
N THR A 127 2.60 -2.30 6.58
CA THR A 127 2.31 -1.59 5.32
C THR A 127 1.63 -0.26 5.63
N TYR A 128 2.18 0.85 5.09
CA TYR A 128 1.81 2.23 5.46
C TYR A 128 2.02 2.57 6.95
N GLY A 129 2.77 1.77 7.68
CA GLY A 129 3.01 1.89 9.13
C GLY A 129 3.99 3.00 9.51
N THR A 130 4.29 3.98 8.65
CA THR A 130 5.14 5.12 8.97
C THR A 130 4.35 6.41 8.80
N TYR A 131 4.08 7.08 9.94
CA TYR A 131 3.41 8.38 9.98
C TYR A 131 4.40 9.46 10.38
N ILE A 132 4.53 10.50 9.56
CA ILE A 132 5.52 11.56 9.71
C ILE A 132 4.82 12.91 9.81
N THR A 133 5.25 13.71 10.79
CA THR A 133 4.83 15.11 10.94
C THR A 133 6.03 16.00 11.24
N THR A 134 5.85 17.29 11.02
CA THR A 134 6.84 18.32 11.36
C THR A 134 6.22 19.33 12.31
N PRO A 135 6.12 19.02 13.63
CA PRO A 135 5.41 19.86 14.60
C PRO A 135 6.05 21.24 14.79
N GLN A 136 7.32 21.36 14.53
CA GLN A 136 8.05 22.64 14.61
C GLN A 136 8.94 22.77 13.37
N VAL A 137 8.82 23.93 12.69
CA VAL A 137 9.57 24.24 11.46
C VAL A 137 9.92 25.72 11.45
N SER A 138 11.22 26.02 11.25
CA SER A 138 11.77 27.34 10.93
C SER A 138 12.92 27.18 9.93
N ALA A 139 13.49 28.29 9.48
CA ALA A 139 14.67 28.27 8.64
C ALA A 139 15.94 27.77 9.39
N GLU A 140 15.96 27.95 10.70
CA GLU A 140 17.09 27.58 11.56
C GLU A 140 17.02 26.12 12.02
N ALA A 141 15.78 25.63 12.27
CA ALA A 141 15.58 24.28 12.80
C ALA A 141 14.21 23.72 12.45
N ALA A 142 14.13 22.40 12.34
CA ALA A 142 12.86 21.68 12.28
C ALA A 142 12.91 20.41 13.11
N GLN A 143 11.76 20.01 13.61
CA GLN A 143 11.58 18.74 14.31
C GLN A 143 10.70 17.81 13.46
N VAL A 144 11.23 16.61 13.17
CA VAL A 144 10.49 15.55 12.47
C VAL A 144 10.05 14.52 13.51
N ALA A 145 8.74 14.40 13.68
CA ALA A 145 8.12 13.38 14.53
C ALA A 145 7.72 12.20 13.66
N VAL A 146 8.17 11.00 14.03
CA VAL A 146 7.89 9.77 13.31
C VAL A 146 7.22 8.78 14.24
N VAL A 147 6.07 8.26 13.83
CA VAL A 147 5.42 7.10 14.47
C VAL A 147 5.55 5.93 13.50
N THR A 148 6.22 4.86 13.96
CA THR A 148 6.42 3.66 13.17
C THR A 148 5.71 2.48 13.81
N THR A 149 4.73 1.92 13.12
CA THR A 149 4.03 0.70 13.54
C THR A 149 4.87 -0.52 13.16
N VAL A 150 5.34 -1.25 14.16
CA VAL A 150 6.05 -2.52 14.00
C VAL A 150 5.09 -3.65 14.28
N LYS A 151 4.95 -4.58 13.33
CA LYS A 151 4.11 -5.76 13.42
C LYS A 151 4.96 -6.99 13.72
N ASN A 152 4.46 -7.86 14.58
CA ASN A 152 5.04 -9.16 14.89
C ASN A 152 4.02 -10.25 14.58
N SER A 153 4.18 -10.91 13.43
CA SER A 153 3.33 -12.03 13.00
C SER A 153 3.79 -13.39 13.56
N SER A 154 4.92 -13.42 14.29
CA SER A 154 5.43 -14.67 14.88
C SER A 154 4.63 -15.10 16.12
N PRO A 155 4.70 -16.40 16.49
CA PRO A 155 4.01 -16.93 17.67
C PRO A 155 4.67 -16.55 19.01
N LYS A 156 5.75 -15.78 18.99
CA LYS A 156 6.51 -15.38 20.18
C LYS A 156 6.67 -13.87 20.24
N LYS A 157 6.73 -13.32 21.47
CA LYS A 157 7.12 -11.92 21.65
C LYS A 157 8.52 -11.65 21.09
N GLN A 158 8.69 -10.48 20.49
CA GLN A 158 9.94 -10.06 19.88
C GLN A 158 10.43 -8.76 20.49
N TYR A 159 11.74 -8.58 20.46
CA TYR A 159 12.39 -7.38 20.96
C TYR A 159 13.02 -6.63 19.80
N VAL A 160 12.60 -5.41 19.57
CA VAL A 160 13.04 -4.61 18.44
C VAL A 160 13.65 -3.28 18.87
N THR A 161 14.54 -2.77 18.05
CA THR A 161 15.09 -1.42 18.14
C THR A 161 15.00 -0.79 16.76
N LEU A 162 14.38 0.37 16.66
CA LEU A 162 14.23 1.10 15.42
C LEU A 162 15.31 2.16 15.27
N LEU A 163 15.93 2.21 14.09
CA LEU A 163 16.82 3.27 13.69
C LEU A 163 16.17 4.09 12.58
N GLN A 164 15.75 5.30 12.91
CA GLN A 164 15.24 6.26 11.94
C GLN A 164 16.37 7.14 11.41
N LYS A 165 16.31 7.48 10.12
CA LYS A 165 17.25 8.38 9.47
C LYS A 165 16.51 9.32 8.54
N VAL A 166 16.74 10.61 8.65
CA VAL A 166 16.37 11.59 7.63
C VAL A 166 17.55 11.76 6.70
N LYS A 167 17.31 11.67 5.41
CA LYS A 167 18.34 11.83 4.37
C LYS A 167 17.91 12.90 3.38
N ASP A 168 18.88 13.59 2.80
CA ASP A 168 18.66 14.46 1.64
C ASP A 168 18.59 13.64 0.33
N ALA A 169 18.32 14.34 -0.77
CA ALA A 169 18.24 13.73 -2.10
C ALA A 169 19.55 13.06 -2.56
N THR A 170 20.70 13.39 -1.96
CA THR A 170 22.00 12.76 -2.24
C THR A 170 22.21 11.48 -1.42
N GLY A 171 21.33 11.18 -0.47
CA GLY A 171 21.44 10.06 0.46
C GLY A 171 22.26 10.38 1.72
N LYS A 172 22.74 11.62 1.89
CA LYS A 172 23.45 12.06 3.09
C LYS A 172 22.50 12.08 4.28
N VAL A 173 22.90 11.48 5.40
CA VAL A 173 22.13 11.49 6.63
C VAL A 173 22.19 12.86 7.29
N LEU A 174 21.05 13.51 7.44
CA LEU A 174 20.88 14.80 8.09
C LEU A 174 20.57 14.66 9.59
N ALA A 175 19.76 13.67 9.94
CA ALA A 175 19.45 13.34 11.33
C ALA A 175 19.24 11.83 11.49
N LYS A 176 19.44 11.34 12.71
CA LYS A 176 19.17 9.95 13.08
C LYS A 176 18.64 9.86 14.52
N SER A 177 17.72 8.95 14.77
CA SER A 177 17.23 8.62 16.09
C SER A 177 17.16 7.11 16.24
N ARG A 178 17.58 6.60 17.39
CA ARG A 178 17.50 5.19 17.74
C ARG A 178 16.54 5.04 18.92
N SER A 179 15.52 4.21 18.76
CA SER A 179 14.61 3.91 19.86
C SER A 179 15.30 3.13 20.98
N GLN A 180 14.73 3.17 22.16
CA GLN A 180 14.99 2.12 23.15
C GLN A 180 14.50 0.76 22.61
N ARG A 181 14.94 -0.32 23.24
CA ARG A 181 14.43 -1.65 22.95
C ARG A 181 12.99 -1.75 23.41
N VAL A 182 12.08 -2.06 22.48
CA VAL A 182 10.65 -2.25 22.75
C VAL A 182 10.26 -3.71 22.57
N VAL A 183 9.20 -4.13 23.25
CA VAL A 183 8.62 -5.47 23.13
C VAL A 183 7.41 -5.40 22.22
N VAL A 184 7.34 -6.28 21.22
CA VAL A 184 6.15 -6.47 20.40
C VAL A 184 5.62 -7.88 20.66
N GLU A 185 4.46 -7.97 21.27
CA GLU A 185 3.84 -9.24 21.63
C GLU A 185 3.48 -10.09 20.40
N ALA A 186 3.36 -11.40 20.58
CA ALA A 186 3.01 -12.34 19.52
C ALA A 186 1.69 -11.96 18.83
N GLY A 187 1.69 -11.88 17.50
CA GLY A 187 0.52 -11.52 16.70
C GLY A 187 0.03 -10.07 16.89
N LYS A 188 0.84 -9.18 17.47
CA LYS A 188 0.48 -7.78 17.76
C LYS A 188 1.33 -6.80 16.98
N ALA A 189 0.87 -5.54 16.98
CA ALA A 189 1.62 -4.41 16.50
C ALA A 189 1.91 -3.44 17.66
N PHE A 190 2.97 -2.63 17.51
CA PHE A 190 3.38 -1.62 18.49
C PHE A 190 3.88 -0.37 17.79
N ASP A 191 3.42 0.79 18.24
CA ASP A 191 3.81 2.09 17.71
C ASP A 191 5.03 2.64 18.42
N VAL A 192 6.12 2.80 17.69
CA VAL A 192 7.36 3.41 18.18
C VAL A 192 7.40 4.86 17.75
N LYS A 193 7.43 5.77 18.73
CA LYS A 193 7.49 7.22 18.51
C LYS A 193 8.92 7.72 18.63
N GLN A 194 9.38 8.49 17.65
CA GLN A 194 10.73 9.07 17.64
C GLN A 194 10.68 10.52 17.16
N LEU A 195 11.60 11.33 17.69
CA LEU A 195 11.83 12.72 17.26
C LEU A 195 13.22 12.81 16.67
N LEU A 196 13.34 13.57 15.59
CA LEU A 196 14.60 13.87 14.93
C LEU A 196 14.69 15.38 14.71
N ASP A 197 15.73 16.00 15.22
CA ASP A 197 15.98 17.43 15.06
C ASP A 197 16.87 17.67 13.83
N LEU A 198 16.47 18.62 13.00
CA LEU A 198 17.17 19.06 11.81
C LEU A 198 17.66 20.50 12.01
N VAL A 199 18.91 20.74 11.68
CA VAL A 199 19.51 22.08 11.69
C VAL A 199 19.53 22.62 10.26
N GLN A 200 19.06 23.85 10.08
CA GLN A 200 18.98 24.54 8.79
C GLN A 200 18.36 23.67 7.68
N PRO A 201 17.11 23.18 7.87
CA PRO A 201 16.47 22.33 6.89
C PRO A 201 16.21 23.09 5.59
N LYS A 202 16.32 22.41 4.46
CA LYS A 202 15.81 22.93 3.20
C LYS A 202 14.28 22.78 3.23
N LEU A 203 13.59 23.92 3.31
CA LEU A 203 12.14 23.94 3.36
C LEU A 203 11.55 23.76 1.97
N TRP A 204 10.39 23.11 1.91
CA TRP A 204 9.58 23.03 0.70
C TRP A 204 8.84 24.36 0.50
N THR A 205 8.92 24.91 -0.70
CA THR A 205 8.07 26.03 -1.17
C THR A 205 7.62 25.74 -2.61
N PRO A 206 6.57 26.39 -3.12
CA PRO A 206 6.17 26.26 -4.53
C PRO A 206 7.29 26.60 -5.50
N GLU A 207 8.17 27.58 -5.15
CA GLU A 207 9.30 28.02 -5.95
C GLU A 207 10.52 27.09 -5.83
N SER A 208 10.60 26.38 -4.71
CA SER A 208 11.69 25.43 -4.42
C SER A 208 11.12 24.16 -3.77
N PRO A 209 10.51 23.25 -4.56
CA PRO A 209 9.82 22.05 -4.04
C PRO A 209 10.84 20.97 -3.63
N THR A 210 11.55 21.19 -2.53
CA THR A 210 12.49 20.23 -1.95
C THR A 210 11.72 19.16 -1.19
N LEU A 211 11.88 17.88 -1.58
CA LEU A 211 11.31 16.70 -0.94
C LEU A 211 12.36 15.90 -0.20
#